data_4f6d48a6b8fbe386621a6c1da4a23288
#
_entry.id   4f6d48a6b8fbe386621a6c1da4a23288
#
_cell.length_a   1.000
_cell.length_b   1.000
_cell.length_c   1.000
_cell.angle_alpha   90.00
_cell.angle_beta   90.00
_cell.angle_gamma   90.00
#
_symmetry.space_group_name_H-M   'P 1'
#
loop_
_entity.id
_entity.type
_entity.pdbx_description
1 polymer ?
#
loop_
_entity_poly.entity_id
_entity_poly.type
_entity_poly.pdbx_seq_one_letter_code
_entity_poly.pdbx_strand_id
1 'polypeptide(L)'
;MGKRSDFERVERDFYPTPIEAVMPLVPHLPKTGLFAEPCAGDGRLIRHIEQLTKLLGYWMTDIEPMADFVGDGDAMTDKIVGCDVCITN
;
A
#
# COMPACT_ATOMS: atom_id res chain seq x y z
N MET A 1 -5.61 -21.53 6.61
CA MET A 1 -5.95 -20.85 6.82
C MET A 1 -6.85 -20.43 7.00
N GLY A 2 -6.65 -20.00 7.44
CA GLY A 2 -7.62 -19.44 7.87
C GLY A 2 -8.70 -19.27 7.00
N LYS A 3 -9.66 -19.77 7.27
CA LYS A 3 -10.76 -19.63 6.52
C LYS A 3 -11.55 -18.50 6.99
N ARG A 4 -12.01 -17.67 6.13
CA ARG A 4 -12.77 -16.51 6.47
C ARG A 4 -14.17 -16.54 5.91
N SER A 5 -14.63 -17.68 5.64
CA SER A 5 -15.89 -17.81 4.95
C SER A 5 -17.08 -17.38 5.77
N ASP A 6 -16.91 -17.25 7.07
CA ASP A 6 -18.04 -16.84 7.89
C ASP A 6 -18.36 -15.38 7.78
N PHE A 7 -17.49 -14.60 7.15
CA PHE A 7 -17.67 -13.18 7.08
C PHE A 7 -18.08 -12.76 5.70
N GLU A 8 -18.92 -11.73 5.66
CA GLU A 8 -19.17 -11.08 4.43
C GLU A 8 -17.88 -10.43 4.00
N ARG A 9 -17.41 -10.71 2.85
CA ARG A 9 -16.13 -10.21 2.41
C ARG A 9 -16.29 -9.20 1.31
N VAL A 10 -15.49 -8.16 1.40
CA VAL A 10 -15.32 -7.26 0.29
C VAL A 10 -14.58 -8.01 -0.79
N GLU A 11 -14.93 -7.77 -2.03
CA GLU A 11 -14.27 -8.37 -3.17
C GLU A 11 -12.77 -8.19 -3.04
N ARG A 12 -11.98 -9.26 -3.15
CA ARG A 12 -10.54 -9.20 -3.00
C ARG A 12 -10.10 -8.70 -1.64
N ASP A 13 -10.96 -8.82 -0.63
CA ASP A 13 -10.59 -8.37 0.71
C ASP A 13 -10.07 -6.96 0.74
N PHE A 14 -10.71 -6.09 0.00
CA PHE A 14 -10.29 -4.70 -0.05
C PHE A 14 -10.73 -3.97 1.22
N TYR A 15 -9.76 -3.52 1.99
CA TYR A 15 -10.02 -2.78 3.22
C TYR A 15 -9.13 -1.55 3.23
N PRO A 16 -9.66 -0.39 2.85
CA PRO A 16 -8.84 0.83 2.81
C PRO A 16 -8.33 1.16 4.21
N THR A 17 -7.05 1.50 4.29
CA THR A 17 -6.41 1.82 5.55
C THR A 17 -6.74 3.26 5.94
N PRO A 18 -7.36 3.50 7.10
CA PRO A 18 -7.63 4.87 7.52
C PRO A 18 -6.35 5.57 7.96
N ILE A 19 -6.34 6.89 7.87
CA ILE A 19 -5.15 7.66 8.18
C ILE A 19 -4.72 7.47 9.64
N GLU A 20 -5.68 7.28 10.54
CA GLU A 20 -5.37 7.08 11.95
C GLU A 20 -4.54 5.82 12.19
N ALA A 21 -4.67 4.83 11.33
CA ALA A 21 -3.89 3.60 11.45
C ALA A 21 -2.46 3.79 10.95
N VAL A 22 -2.23 4.82 10.13
CA VAL A 22 -0.91 5.10 9.57
C VAL A 22 -0.09 5.99 10.50
N MET A 23 -0.73 6.87 11.23
CA MET A 23 -0.04 7.86 12.05
C MET A 23 0.99 7.28 13.01
N PRO A 24 0.72 6.17 13.71
CA PRO A 24 1.72 5.60 14.61
C PRO A 24 2.96 5.09 13.92
N LEU A 25 2.88 4.84 12.63
CA LEU A 25 4.01 4.34 11.86
C LEU A 25 5.01 5.44 11.53
N VAL A 26 4.53 6.68 11.43
CA VAL A 26 5.33 7.79 10.93
C VAL A 26 6.67 7.97 11.63
N PRO A 27 6.77 7.91 12.97
CA PRO A 27 8.07 8.09 13.62
C PRO A 27 9.09 7.01 13.27
N HIS A 28 8.64 5.90 12.72
CA HIS A 28 9.51 4.77 12.39
C HIS A 28 9.92 4.74 10.92
N LEU A 29 9.43 5.69 10.14
CA LEU A 29 9.71 5.73 8.71
C LEU A 29 10.90 6.64 8.41
N PRO A 30 11.60 6.41 7.28
CA PRO A 30 12.60 7.38 6.81
C PRO A 30 11.93 8.74 6.62
N LYS A 31 12.72 9.80 6.77
CA LYS A 31 12.17 11.14 6.63
C LYS A 31 11.91 11.52 5.19
N THR A 32 12.71 11.00 4.27
CA THR A 32 12.57 11.28 2.85
C THR A 32 12.94 10.02 2.08
N GLY A 33 12.61 10.00 0.81
CA GLY A 33 12.97 8.90 -0.07
C GLY A 33 11.78 8.42 -0.87
N LEU A 34 11.95 7.26 -1.50
CA LEU A 34 10.93 6.65 -2.34
C LEU A 34 10.42 5.38 -1.69
N PHE A 35 9.13 5.14 -1.80
CA PHE A 35 8.59 3.91 -1.22
C PHE A 35 7.77 3.14 -2.25
N ALA A 36 7.64 1.85 -1.97
CA ALA A 36 6.86 0.93 -2.77
C ALA A 36 5.64 0.49 -1.98
N GLU A 37 4.51 0.37 -2.66
CA GLU A 37 3.31 -0.24 -2.12
C GLU A 37 2.78 -1.21 -3.17
N PRO A 38 3.15 -2.49 -3.06
CA PRO A 38 2.77 -3.48 -4.08
C PRO A 38 1.37 -4.05 -3.92
N CYS A 39 0.63 -3.60 -2.92
CA CYS A 39 -0.77 -3.97 -2.72
C CYS A 39 -1.57 -2.69 -2.51
N ALA A 40 -1.47 -1.79 -3.46
CA ALA A 40 -1.89 -0.42 -3.27
C ALA A 40 -3.41 -0.20 -3.31
N GLY A 41 -4.15 -1.12 -3.90
CA GLY A 41 -5.60 -0.98 -3.99
C GLY A 41 -6.00 0.31 -4.67
N ASP A 42 -6.71 1.17 -3.95
CA ASP A 42 -7.12 2.46 -4.49
C ASP A 42 -6.11 3.57 -4.21
N GLY A 43 -4.94 3.23 -3.66
CA GLY A 43 -3.89 4.20 -3.40
C GLY A 43 -4.06 5.02 -2.14
N ARG A 44 -5.03 4.67 -1.29
CA ARG A 44 -5.30 5.47 -0.10
C ARG A 44 -4.12 5.48 0.87
N LEU A 45 -3.49 4.34 1.08
CA LEU A 45 -2.32 4.28 1.96
C LEU A 45 -1.19 5.15 1.41
N ILE A 46 -0.99 5.12 0.10
CA ILE A 46 0.04 5.94 -0.54
C ILE A 46 -0.21 7.41 -0.24
N ARG A 47 -1.44 7.86 -0.42
CA ARG A 47 -1.77 9.26 -0.16
C ARG A 47 -1.56 9.64 1.29
N HIS A 48 -1.91 8.74 2.21
CA HIS A 48 -1.69 9.00 3.63
C HIS A 48 -0.21 9.13 3.95
N ILE A 49 0.61 8.25 3.41
CA ILE A 49 2.06 8.31 3.65
C ILE A 49 2.63 9.61 3.09
N GLU A 50 2.23 9.98 1.88
CA GLU A 50 2.74 11.21 1.27
C GLU A 50 2.27 12.45 2.00
N GLN A 51 1.09 12.41 2.59
CA GLN A 51 0.56 13.51 3.35
C GLN A 51 1.26 13.68 4.70
N LEU A 52 1.61 12.57 5.34
CA LEU A 52 2.16 12.57 6.69
C LEU A 52 3.69 12.63 6.72
N THR A 53 4.35 12.39 5.61
CA THR A 53 5.81 12.32 5.53
C THR A 53 6.27 13.05 4.28
N LYS A 54 7.60 13.03 4.06
CA LYS A 54 8.17 13.52 2.81
C LYS A 54 8.58 12.38 1.89
N LEU A 55 8.11 11.18 2.18
CA LEU A 55 8.32 10.06 1.28
C LEU A 55 7.41 10.21 0.07
N LEU A 56 7.87 9.72 -1.07
CA LEU A 56 7.10 9.74 -2.31
C LEU A 56 6.87 8.33 -2.79
N GLY A 57 5.63 8.03 -3.18
CA GLY A 57 5.31 6.75 -3.77
C GLY A 57 5.96 6.62 -5.13
N TYR A 58 6.69 5.54 -5.33
CA TYR A 58 7.39 5.30 -6.58
C TYR A 58 6.92 4.03 -7.27
N TRP A 59 6.80 2.94 -6.53
CA TRP A 59 6.31 1.67 -7.06
C TRP A 59 4.94 1.44 -6.46
N MET A 60 3.89 1.58 -7.28
CA MET A 60 2.52 1.52 -6.80
C MET A 60 1.74 0.55 -7.67
N THR A 61 1.57 -0.66 -7.18
CA THR A 61 0.91 -1.71 -7.96
C THR A 61 -0.10 -2.46 -7.12
N ASP A 62 -0.96 -3.19 -7.79
CA ASP A 62 -1.90 -4.09 -7.15
C ASP A 62 -2.30 -5.14 -8.17
N ILE A 63 -2.65 -6.32 -7.70
CA ILE A 63 -3.11 -7.36 -8.60
C ILE A 63 -4.46 -6.98 -9.21
N GLU A 64 -5.15 -6.07 -8.54
CA GLU A 64 -6.43 -5.56 -9.04
C GLU A 64 -6.50 -4.06 -8.73
N PRO A 65 -5.85 -3.22 -9.54
CA PRO A 65 -5.77 -1.79 -9.23
C PRO A 65 -7.15 -1.14 -9.21
N MET A 66 -7.32 -0.23 -8.26
CA MET A 66 -8.59 0.47 -8.08
C MET A 66 -8.44 1.98 -8.22
N ALA A 67 -7.34 2.44 -8.78
CA ALA A 67 -7.11 3.84 -9.07
C ALA A 67 -6.19 3.95 -10.28
N ASP A 68 -6.34 5.04 -11.03
CA ASP A 68 -5.59 5.21 -12.28
C ASP A 68 -4.09 5.23 -12.09
N PHE A 69 -3.61 5.74 -10.96
CA PHE A 69 -2.18 5.84 -10.73
C PHE A 69 -1.56 4.56 -10.15
N VAL A 70 -2.37 3.53 -9.94
CA VAL A 70 -1.90 2.24 -9.46
C VAL A 70 -1.81 1.30 -10.66
N GLY A 71 -0.63 0.75 -10.89
CA GLY A 71 -0.43 -0.17 -12.00
C GLY A 71 -0.76 -1.60 -11.65
N ASP A 72 -0.81 -2.44 -12.67
CA ASP A 72 -0.98 -3.87 -12.48
C ASP A 72 0.31 -4.48 -11.98
N GLY A 73 0.22 -5.38 -11.00
CA GLY A 73 1.38 -6.08 -10.53
C GLY A 73 1.00 -7.18 -9.57
N ASP A 74 1.93 -8.08 -9.35
CA ASP A 74 1.74 -9.20 -8.45
C ASP A 74 2.87 -9.18 -7.42
N ALA A 75 2.53 -8.84 -6.18
CA ALA A 75 3.51 -8.72 -5.11
C ALA A 75 4.27 -10.01 -4.86
N MET A 76 3.69 -11.15 -5.24
CA MET A 76 4.33 -12.44 -5.02
C MET A 76 5.44 -12.72 -6.02
N THR A 77 5.38 -12.11 -7.19
CA THR A 77 6.32 -12.40 -8.27
C THR A 77 7.13 -11.20 -8.73
N ASP A 78 6.65 -9.97 -8.50
CA ASP A 78 7.34 -8.78 -8.96
C ASP A 78 8.62 -8.57 -8.17
N LYS A 79 9.65 -8.10 -8.88
CA LYS A 79 10.90 -7.74 -8.23
C LYS A 79 10.96 -6.23 -8.13
N ILE A 80 10.67 -5.72 -6.96
CA ILE A 80 10.60 -4.29 -6.73
C ILE A 80 12.00 -3.72 -6.61
N VAL A 81 12.29 -2.66 -7.37
CA VAL A 81 13.58 -2.01 -7.37
C VAL A 81 13.40 -0.50 -7.31
N GLY A 82 14.45 0.20 -6.91
CA GLY A 82 14.49 1.65 -6.98
C GLY A 82 13.83 2.36 -5.80
N CYS A 83 13.46 1.62 -4.78
CA CYS A 83 12.81 2.20 -3.60
C CYS A 83 13.64 2.02 -2.36
N ASP A 84 13.47 2.93 -1.41
CA ASP A 84 14.18 2.90 -0.14
C ASP A 84 13.46 2.07 0.91
N VAL A 85 12.13 1.97 0.80
CA VAL A 85 11.34 1.26 1.79
C VAL A 85 10.08 0.74 1.12
N CYS A 86 9.55 -0.36 1.65
CA CYS A 86 8.29 -0.93 1.21
C CYS A 86 7.30 -0.78 2.35
N ILE A 87 6.15 -0.17 2.07
CA ILE A 87 5.11 0.08 3.06
C ILE A 87 3.82 -0.50 2.50
N THR A 88 3.29 -1.50 3.17
CA THR A 88 2.12 -2.19 2.66
C THR A 88 1.24 -2.66 3.81
N ASN A 89 0.02 -2.92 3.47
CA ASN A 89 -0.92 -3.45 4.44
C ASN A 89 -1.65 -4.64 3.86
#